data_0ecc0485df8a732e81715a707bb3026f
#
_entry.id   0ecc0485df8a732e81715a707bb3026f
#
_cell.length_a   1.000
_cell.length_b   1.000
_cell.length_c   1.000
_cell.angle_alpha   90.00
_cell.angle_beta   90.00
_cell.angle_gamma   90.00
#
_symmetry.space_group_name_H-M   'P 1'
#
loop_
_entity.id
_entity.type
_entity.pdbx_description
1 polymer ?
#
loop_
_entity_poly.entity_id
_entity_poly.type
_entity_poly.pdbx_seq_one_letter_code
_entity_poly.pdbx_strand_id
1 'polypeptide(L)'
;MRALVMAATLVSSAALANAEDRTVPAFSSVHISAGMHATVTVGPQKPVHLEATAEVLALVETVVEDGALEVRFKRHSDWHGDHRVNLTIQTPQLHAVGASGGSIVDAAFTKADRSAIQASGGSEIRVRGVDAPQLSAQASGGSVLEIAGSADRLELQLSGGSQLHGRDFSARDAEVQGSGGSQAELKVSGNLKGGLSGGSQLHVTGGASSRVATSGGSGVFND
;
A
#
# COMPACT_ATOMS: atom_id res chain seq x y z
N MET A 1 3.50 54.77 -38.70
CA MET A 1 2.87 53.48 -38.37
C MET A 1 3.60 52.89 -37.16
N ARG A 2 2.97 52.94 -35.99
CA ARG A 2 3.51 52.32 -34.76
C ARG A 2 2.72 51.05 -34.53
N ALA A 3 3.40 49.89 -34.60
CA ALA A 3 2.83 48.60 -34.29
C ALA A 3 2.73 48.44 -32.77
N LEU A 4 1.52 48.23 -32.26
CA LEU A 4 1.22 47.93 -30.90
C LEU A 4 1.35 46.40 -30.71
N VAL A 5 2.40 45.96 -30.01
CA VAL A 5 2.55 44.55 -29.62
C VAL A 5 1.77 44.36 -28.32
N MET A 6 0.62 43.67 -28.39
CA MET A 6 -0.10 43.17 -27.21
C MET A 6 0.59 41.92 -26.72
N ALA A 7 1.26 42.01 -25.58
CA ALA A 7 1.72 40.84 -24.83
C ALA A 7 0.53 40.25 -24.07
N ALA A 8 0.05 39.07 -24.51
CA ALA A 8 -0.91 38.29 -23.76
C ALA A 8 -0.18 37.58 -22.61
N THR A 9 -0.35 38.07 -21.39
CA THR A 9 0.07 37.36 -20.16
C THR A 9 -0.88 36.20 -19.94
N LEU A 10 -0.41 34.99 -20.19
CA LEU A 10 -1.03 33.75 -19.73
C LEU A 10 -0.91 33.70 -18.20
N VAL A 11 -1.97 34.07 -17.50
CA VAL A 11 -2.12 33.79 -16.09
C VAL A 11 -2.43 32.31 -15.94
N SER A 12 -1.41 31.50 -15.68
CA SER A 12 -1.59 30.13 -15.22
C SER A 12 -2.18 30.19 -13.82
N SER A 13 -3.48 29.97 -13.69
CA SER A 13 -4.12 29.76 -12.38
C SER A 13 -3.68 28.39 -11.84
N ALA A 14 -2.61 28.37 -11.07
CA ALA A 14 -2.35 27.23 -10.19
C ALA A 14 -3.56 27.14 -9.23
N ALA A 15 -4.34 26.07 -9.33
CA ALA A 15 -5.39 25.79 -8.37
C ALA A 15 -4.72 25.70 -7.00
N LEU A 16 -5.09 26.60 -6.08
CA LEU A 16 -4.58 26.58 -4.72
C LEU A 16 -5.09 25.28 -4.08
N ALA A 17 -4.17 24.44 -3.63
CA ALA A 17 -4.50 23.29 -2.80
C ALA A 17 -5.10 23.82 -1.49
N ASN A 18 -6.27 23.30 -1.13
CA ASN A 18 -6.89 23.55 0.17
C ASN A 18 -6.50 22.43 1.11
N ALA A 19 -6.39 22.76 2.39
CA ALA A 19 -6.15 21.80 3.46
C ALA A 19 -7.38 21.68 4.35
N GLU A 20 -7.71 20.47 4.78
CA GLU A 20 -8.81 20.16 5.66
C GLU A 20 -8.37 19.15 6.73
N ASP A 21 -8.67 19.43 7.99
CA ASP A 21 -8.42 18.52 9.10
C ASP A 21 -9.72 17.83 9.52
N ARG A 22 -9.74 16.50 9.53
CA ARG A 22 -10.88 15.68 9.91
C ARG A 22 -10.62 14.92 11.19
N THR A 23 -11.35 15.25 12.25
CA THR A 23 -11.31 14.48 13.49
C THR A 23 -12.08 13.17 13.31
N VAL A 24 -11.43 12.05 13.61
CA VAL A 24 -11.98 10.71 13.51
C VAL A 24 -11.81 9.94 14.81
N PRO A 25 -12.64 8.91 15.09
CA PRO A 25 -12.42 7.99 16.20
C PRO A 25 -11.05 7.29 16.12
N ALA A 26 -10.65 6.61 17.19
CA ALA A 26 -9.42 5.82 17.22
C ALA A 26 -9.50 4.66 16.22
N PHE A 27 -8.38 4.39 15.54
CA PHE A 27 -8.22 3.32 14.56
C PHE A 27 -6.82 2.71 14.66
N SER A 28 -6.67 1.50 14.17
CA SER A 28 -5.40 0.77 14.11
C SER A 28 -5.14 0.12 12.75
N SER A 29 -6.04 0.33 11.81
CA SER A 29 -5.87 0.00 10.40
C SER A 29 -6.29 1.15 9.50
N VAL A 30 -5.74 1.20 8.28
CA VAL A 30 -6.00 2.27 7.31
C VAL A 30 -6.23 1.66 5.93
N HIS A 31 -7.28 2.07 5.25
CA HIS A 31 -7.60 1.69 3.89
C HIS A 31 -7.73 2.94 3.02
N ILE A 32 -6.90 3.03 1.98
CA ILE A 32 -6.86 4.17 1.06
C ILE A 32 -7.23 3.70 -0.34
N SER A 33 -8.12 4.40 -1.00
CA SER A 33 -8.57 4.02 -2.34
C SER A 33 -8.53 5.18 -3.35
N ALA A 34 -8.71 4.82 -4.62
CA ALA A 34 -8.93 5.78 -5.71
C ALA A 34 -7.78 6.76 -5.99
N GLY A 35 -6.55 6.27 -6.02
CA GLY A 35 -5.39 7.04 -6.48
C GLY A 35 -4.85 8.07 -5.49
N MET A 36 -5.25 8.00 -4.22
CA MET A 36 -4.78 8.93 -3.20
C MET A 36 -3.39 8.56 -2.68
N HIS A 37 -2.64 9.57 -2.23
CA HIS A 37 -1.35 9.38 -1.55
C HIS A 37 -1.52 9.54 -0.05
N ALA A 38 -1.08 8.58 0.74
CA ALA A 38 -1.15 8.65 2.20
C ALA A 38 0.20 8.38 2.86
N THR A 39 0.56 9.23 3.81
CA THR A 39 1.67 8.98 4.73
C THR A 39 1.09 8.73 6.11
N VAL A 40 1.34 7.53 6.66
CA VAL A 40 0.84 7.12 7.97
C VAL A 40 2.00 6.96 8.94
N THR A 41 2.02 7.79 9.97
CA THR A 41 3.07 7.79 11.00
C THR A 41 2.55 7.35 12.35
N VAL A 42 3.44 6.77 13.17
CA VAL A 42 3.13 6.37 14.55
C VAL A 42 3.38 7.54 15.49
N GLY A 43 2.40 7.85 16.34
CA GLY A 43 2.47 8.91 17.33
C GLY A 43 1.10 9.21 17.93
N PRO A 44 0.98 10.18 18.85
CA PRO A 44 -0.33 10.58 19.38
C PRO A 44 -1.31 10.87 18.24
N GLN A 45 -2.53 10.36 18.35
CA GLN A 45 -3.53 10.55 17.30
C GLN A 45 -3.78 12.03 17.03
N LYS A 46 -3.77 12.38 15.75
CA LYS A 46 -4.14 13.71 15.25
C LYS A 46 -5.33 13.61 14.31
N PRO A 47 -6.03 14.72 14.04
CA PRO A 47 -6.95 14.77 12.92
C PRO A 47 -6.27 14.34 11.62
N VAL A 48 -7.00 13.68 10.76
CA VAL A 48 -6.53 13.32 9.41
C VAL A 48 -6.42 14.60 8.60
N HIS A 49 -5.22 14.91 8.12
CA HIS A 49 -4.95 16.07 7.29
C HIS A 49 -5.07 15.69 5.81
N LEU A 50 -5.90 16.41 5.08
CA LEU A 50 -6.15 16.21 3.64
C LEU A 50 -5.75 17.47 2.87
N GLU A 51 -5.03 17.30 1.78
CA GLU A 51 -4.69 18.37 0.84
C GLU A 51 -5.18 18.01 -0.57
N ALA A 52 -6.08 18.83 -1.10
CA ALA A 52 -6.61 18.72 -2.47
C ALA A 52 -7.30 20.03 -2.86
N THR A 53 -7.92 20.10 -4.05
CA THR A 53 -8.81 21.23 -4.36
C THR A 53 -10.10 21.15 -3.54
N ALA A 54 -10.80 22.28 -3.33
CA ALA A 54 -12.02 22.33 -2.53
C ALA A 54 -13.11 21.39 -3.08
N GLU A 55 -13.22 21.31 -4.40
CA GLU A 55 -14.17 20.43 -5.09
C GLU A 55 -13.85 18.97 -4.82
N VAL A 56 -12.57 18.58 -4.83
CA VAL A 56 -12.13 17.20 -4.56
C VAL A 56 -12.35 16.86 -3.09
N LEU A 57 -11.98 17.77 -2.15
CA LEU A 57 -12.20 17.54 -0.71
C LEU A 57 -13.67 17.30 -0.36
N ALA A 58 -14.60 18.00 -1.04
CA ALA A 58 -16.04 17.80 -0.87
C ALA A 58 -16.52 16.38 -1.29
N LEU A 59 -15.77 15.71 -2.17
CA LEU A 59 -16.07 14.35 -2.65
C LEU A 59 -15.40 13.26 -1.84
N VAL A 60 -14.34 13.57 -1.08
CA VAL A 60 -13.65 12.58 -0.23
C VAL A 60 -14.48 12.28 1.00
N GLU A 61 -14.65 11.00 1.28
CA GLU A 61 -15.24 10.47 2.51
C GLU A 61 -14.13 9.89 3.41
N THR A 62 -14.22 10.19 4.69
CA THR A 62 -13.28 9.70 5.72
C THR A 62 -14.10 9.12 6.86
N VAL A 63 -14.09 7.81 7.01
CA VAL A 63 -14.95 7.07 7.96
C VAL A 63 -14.10 6.08 8.74
N VAL A 64 -14.44 5.87 10.01
CA VAL A 64 -13.85 4.77 10.80
C VAL A 64 -14.94 3.75 11.08
N GLU A 65 -14.75 2.54 10.55
CA GLU A 65 -15.63 1.38 10.73
C GLU A 65 -14.79 0.22 11.28
N ASP A 66 -15.25 -0.42 12.33
CA ASP A 66 -14.58 -1.56 12.99
C ASP A 66 -13.09 -1.34 13.30
N GLY A 67 -12.72 -0.09 13.68
CA GLY A 67 -11.33 0.26 13.97
C GLY A 67 -10.44 0.46 12.74
N ALA A 68 -11.03 0.48 11.56
CA ALA A 68 -10.35 0.80 10.29
C ALA A 68 -10.74 2.19 9.80
N LEU A 69 -9.76 3.02 9.54
CA LEU A 69 -9.93 4.29 8.83
C LEU A 69 -10.03 4.02 7.34
N GLU A 70 -11.17 4.32 6.75
CA GLU A 70 -11.38 4.27 5.30
C GLU A 70 -11.40 5.68 4.71
N VAL A 71 -10.56 5.91 3.69
CA VAL A 71 -10.56 7.13 2.89
C VAL A 71 -10.83 6.78 1.44
N ARG A 72 -11.95 7.27 0.94
CA ARG A 72 -12.46 6.96 -0.40
C ARG A 72 -13.22 8.14 -0.99
N PHE A 73 -13.50 8.11 -2.28
CA PHE A 73 -14.50 9.01 -2.86
C PHE A 73 -15.93 8.53 -2.52
N LYS A 74 -16.83 9.48 -2.33
CA LYS A 74 -18.26 9.21 -2.18
C LYS A 74 -18.78 8.45 -3.40
N ARG A 75 -19.68 7.53 -3.18
CA ARG A 75 -20.33 6.78 -4.29
C ARG A 75 -21.04 7.75 -5.23
N HIS A 76 -20.97 7.47 -6.51
CA HIS A 76 -21.59 8.26 -7.59
C HIS A 76 -21.03 9.70 -7.74
N SER A 77 -19.78 9.93 -7.36
CA SER A 77 -19.11 11.17 -7.69
C SER A 77 -18.61 11.10 -9.15
N ASP A 78 -19.34 11.72 -10.07
CA ASP A 78 -18.97 11.83 -11.49
C ASP A 78 -17.96 12.98 -11.67
N TRP A 79 -16.76 12.81 -11.14
CA TRP A 79 -15.70 13.80 -11.30
C TRP A 79 -14.74 13.40 -12.43
N HIS A 80 -14.52 14.34 -13.36
CA HIS A 80 -13.57 14.21 -14.47
C HIS A 80 -12.49 15.29 -14.33
N GLY A 81 -11.42 15.02 -13.61
CA GLY A 81 -10.33 15.98 -13.38
C GLY A 81 -9.15 15.40 -12.63
N ASP A 82 -8.21 16.24 -12.19
CA ASP A 82 -7.11 15.83 -11.34
C ASP A 82 -7.63 15.52 -9.93
N HIS A 83 -7.44 14.28 -9.50
CA HIS A 83 -7.94 13.74 -8.23
C HIS A 83 -6.85 13.62 -7.18
N ARG A 84 -5.77 14.37 -7.31
CA ARG A 84 -4.68 14.28 -6.33
C ARG A 84 -5.18 14.67 -4.94
N VAL A 85 -5.11 13.72 -4.03
CA VAL A 85 -5.37 13.91 -2.61
C VAL A 85 -4.16 13.40 -1.85
N ASN A 86 -3.53 14.28 -1.09
CA ASN A 86 -2.47 13.92 -0.19
C ASN A 86 -3.03 13.82 1.24
N LEU A 87 -2.66 12.76 1.93
CA LEU A 87 -3.15 12.45 3.27
C LEU A 87 -1.96 12.34 4.22
N THR A 88 -2.02 13.08 5.32
CA THR A 88 -1.12 12.90 6.45
C THR A 88 -1.92 12.37 7.63
N ILE A 89 -1.57 11.16 8.07
CA ILE A 89 -2.29 10.42 9.11
C ILE A 89 -1.32 10.11 10.24
N GLN A 90 -1.74 10.34 11.48
CA GLN A 90 -0.97 9.96 12.66
C GLN A 90 -1.87 9.20 13.63
N THR A 91 -1.41 8.01 14.05
CA THR A 91 -2.12 7.13 14.99
C THR A 91 -1.14 6.51 15.98
N PRO A 92 -1.55 6.24 17.24
CA PRO A 92 -0.68 5.59 18.21
C PRO A 92 -0.41 4.12 17.89
N GLN A 93 -1.27 3.48 17.12
CA GLN A 93 -1.15 2.07 16.74
C GLN A 93 -1.55 1.87 15.29
N LEU A 94 -0.71 1.17 14.53
CA LEU A 94 -1.02 0.74 13.17
C LEU A 94 -0.45 -0.67 12.96
N HIS A 95 -1.31 -1.60 12.57
CA HIS A 95 -0.93 -2.98 12.27
C HIS A 95 -1.55 -3.52 10.98
N ALA A 96 -2.43 -2.75 10.35
CA ALA A 96 -2.97 -3.13 9.05
C ALA A 96 -3.07 -1.93 8.11
N VAL A 97 -2.76 -2.17 6.83
CA VAL A 97 -2.88 -1.18 5.77
C VAL A 97 -3.41 -1.81 4.49
N GLY A 98 -4.34 -1.11 3.86
CA GLY A 98 -4.89 -1.45 2.55
C GLY A 98 -4.79 -0.30 1.56
N ALA A 99 -4.51 -0.63 0.30
CA ALA A 99 -4.53 0.32 -0.79
C ALA A 99 -5.20 -0.26 -2.04
N SER A 100 -6.01 0.54 -2.72
CA SER A 100 -6.66 0.11 -3.95
C SER A 100 -6.77 1.23 -4.98
N GLY A 101 -6.98 0.86 -6.25
CA GLY A 101 -7.25 1.82 -7.32
C GLY A 101 -6.12 2.80 -7.60
N GLY A 102 -4.87 2.34 -7.59
CA GLY A 102 -3.70 3.16 -7.89
C GLY A 102 -3.21 4.03 -6.73
N SER A 103 -3.67 3.79 -5.49
CA SER A 103 -3.23 4.55 -4.32
C SER A 103 -1.81 4.21 -3.91
N ILE A 104 -1.12 5.17 -3.30
CA ILE A 104 0.23 5.01 -2.75
C ILE A 104 0.16 5.24 -1.24
N VAL A 105 0.68 4.30 -0.46
CA VAL A 105 0.67 4.38 1.00
C VAL A 105 2.06 4.10 1.56
N ASP A 106 2.62 5.08 2.27
CA ASP A 106 3.82 4.94 3.08
C ASP A 106 3.41 4.83 4.55
N ALA A 107 3.74 3.73 5.23
CA ALA A 107 3.28 3.48 6.58
C ALA A 107 4.38 2.94 7.50
N ALA A 108 4.31 3.31 8.78
CA ALA A 108 5.10 2.72 9.84
C ALA A 108 4.17 1.88 10.73
N PHE A 109 4.52 0.59 10.93
CA PHE A 109 3.76 -0.28 11.81
C PHE A 109 4.25 -0.23 13.25
N THR A 110 3.35 -0.53 14.16
CA THR A 110 3.66 -0.81 15.55
C THR A 110 3.71 -2.31 15.79
N LYS A 111 4.40 -2.73 16.85
CA LYS A 111 4.36 -4.11 17.29
C LYS A 111 2.92 -4.55 17.54
N ALA A 112 2.55 -5.73 17.02
CA ALA A 112 1.22 -6.31 17.15
C ALA A 112 1.29 -7.84 17.09
N ASP A 113 0.26 -8.53 17.58
CA ASP A 113 0.18 -10.00 17.47
C ASP A 113 -0.04 -10.46 16.03
N ARG A 114 -0.71 -9.62 15.24
CA ARG A 114 -0.95 -9.86 13.82
C ARG A 114 -0.86 -8.56 13.05
N SER A 115 -0.25 -8.64 11.87
CA SER A 115 -0.21 -7.52 10.92
C SER A 115 -0.78 -7.94 9.58
N ALA A 116 -1.36 -6.98 8.85
CA ALA A 116 -1.95 -7.23 7.54
C ALA A 116 -1.62 -6.13 6.54
N ILE A 117 -1.34 -6.53 5.29
CA ILE A 117 -1.08 -5.62 4.18
C ILE A 117 -1.89 -6.11 2.96
N GLN A 118 -2.67 -5.23 2.35
CA GLN A 118 -3.48 -5.57 1.18
C GLN A 118 -3.34 -4.50 0.10
N ALA A 119 -2.88 -4.88 -1.09
CA ALA A 119 -2.78 -3.99 -2.24
C ALA A 119 -3.53 -4.55 -3.44
N SER A 120 -4.27 -3.71 -4.15
CA SER A 120 -4.98 -4.10 -5.35
C SER A 120 -5.06 -2.99 -6.39
N GLY A 121 -5.30 -3.35 -7.66
CA GLY A 121 -5.58 -2.37 -8.70
C GLY A 121 -4.42 -1.42 -9.03
N GLY A 122 -3.18 -1.91 -9.01
CA GLY A 122 -2.00 -1.09 -9.35
C GLY A 122 -1.54 -0.17 -8.22
N SER A 123 -1.91 -0.47 -6.97
CA SER A 123 -1.52 0.32 -5.80
C SER A 123 -0.10 -0.02 -5.34
N GLU A 124 0.50 0.91 -4.64
CA GLU A 124 1.82 0.76 -4.04
C GLU A 124 1.73 0.97 -2.52
N ILE A 125 2.28 0.01 -1.75
CA ILE A 125 2.35 0.10 -0.29
C ILE A 125 3.79 -0.12 0.17
N ARG A 126 4.33 0.83 0.92
CA ARG A 126 5.61 0.72 1.62
C ARG A 126 5.36 0.68 3.12
N VAL A 127 5.71 -0.43 3.76
CA VAL A 127 5.57 -0.60 5.21
C VAL A 127 6.91 -0.84 5.86
N ARG A 128 7.18 -0.08 6.93
CA ARG A 128 8.36 -0.24 7.77
C ARG A 128 7.97 -0.58 9.21
N GLY A 129 8.89 -1.23 9.91
CA GLY A 129 8.72 -1.54 11.33
C GLY A 129 7.75 -2.68 11.60
N VAL A 130 7.58 -3.61 10.67
CA VAL A 130 6.82 -4.84 10.96
C VAL A 130 7.53 -5.60 12.09
N ASP A 131 6.81 -5.85 13.18
CA ASP A 131 7.24 -6.67 14.33
C ASP A 131 6.01 -7.43 14.83
N ALA A 132 5.80 -8.63 14.30
CA ALA A 132 4.61 -9.42 14.60
C ALA A 132 4.89 -10.91 14.52
N PRO A 133 4.28 -11.75 15.39
CA PRO A 133 4.28 -13.20 15.21
C PRO A 133 3.71 -13.64 13.86
N GLN A 134 2.72 -12.92 13.32
CA GLN A 134 2.10 -13.25 12.04
C GLN A 134 1.91 -12.01 11.17
N LEU A 135 2.37 -12.08 9.91
CA LEU A 135 2.07 -11.12 8.85
C LEU A 135 1.29 -11.81 7.74
N SER A 136 0.16 -11.23 7.35
CA SER A 136 -0.56 -11.57 6.12
C SER A 136 -0.36 -10.47 5.10
N ALA A 137 0.18 -10.80 3.92
CA ALA A 137 0.41 -9.87 2.84
C ALA A 137 -0.27 -10.36 1.56
N GLN A 138 -1.10 -9.52 0.95
CA GLN A 138 -1.83 -9.85 -0.26
C GLN A 138 -1.64 -8.74 -1.29
N ALA A 139 -1.30 -9.12 -2.54
CA ALA A 139 -1.22 -8.17 -3.64
C ALA A 139 -1.83 -8.74 -4.91
N SER A 140 -2.56 -7.90 -5.64
CA SER A 140 -3.22 -8.30 -6.88
C SER A 140 -3.24 -7.18 -7.92
N GLY A 141 -3.41 -7.54 -9.18
CA GLY A 141 -3.67 -6.58 -10.25
C GLY A 141 -2.52 -5.62 -10.58
N GLY A 142 -1.26 -6.04 -10.44
CA GLY A 142 -0.11 -5.20 -10.76
C GLY A 142 0.35 -4.29 -9.61
N SER A 143 -0.06 -4.61 -8.38
CA SER A 143 0.33 -3.85 -7.19
C SER A 143 1.75 -4.16 -6.73
N VAL A 144 2.34 -3.22 -6.03
CA VAL A 144 3.69 -3.32 -5.48
C VAL A 144 3.65 -3.22 -3.95
N LEU A 145 4.29 -4.17 -3.28
CA LEU A 145 4.52 -4.16 -1.84
C LEU A 145 6.01 -4.04 -1.55
N GLU A 146 6.39 -3.09 -0.71
CA GLU A 146 7.72 -2.98 -0.13
C GLU A 146 7.58 -3.10 1.39
N ILE A 147 8.21 -4.13 1.97
CA ILE A 147 8.08 -4.41 3.41
C ILE A 147 9.44 -4.49 4.08
N ALA A 148 9.51 -3.93 5.30
CA ALA A 148 10.70 -4.00 6.14
C ALA A 148 10.34 -4.33 7.60
N GLY A 149 11.18 -5.18 8.23
CA GLY A 149 10.99 -5.65 9.60
C GLY A 149 11.07 -7.16 9.73
N SER A 150 10.27 -7.75 10.61
CA SER A 150 10.30 -9.19 10.82
C SER A 150 8.95 -9.78 11.26
N ALA A 151 8.76 -11.07 10.95
CA ALA A 151 7.66 -11.86 11.46
C ALA A 151 8.11 -13.31 11.74
N ASP A 152 7.45 -13.99 12.69
CA ASP A 152 7.69 -15.43 12.83
C ASP A 152 7.09 -16.19 11.65
N ARG A 153 5.89 -15.82 11.22
CA ARG A 153 5.19 -16.42 10.08
C ARG A 153 4.72 -15.38 9.09
N LEU A 154 5.05 -15.60 7.82
CA LEU A 154 4.51 -14.84 6.69
C LEU A 154 3.51 -15.70 5.92
N GLU A 155 2.31 -15.17 5.67
CA GLU A 155 1.36 -15.66 4.68
C GLU A 155 1.32 -14.67 3.52
N LEU A 156 1.80 -15.10 2.34
CA LEU A 156 1.91 -14.26 1.16
C LEU A 156 1.05 -14.78 0.02
N GLN A 157 0.17 -13.94 -0.51
CA GLN A 157 -0.64 -14.23 -1.69
C GLN A 157 -0.41 -13.16 -2.75
N LEU A 158 0.08 -13.56 -3.91
CA LEU A 158 0.34 -12.69 -5.04
C LEU A 158 -0.43 -13.16 -6.28
N SER A 159 -1.05 -12.24 -7.00
CA SER A 159 -1.74 -12.58 -8.24
C SER A 159 -1.63 -11.46 -9.29
N GLY A 160 -1.87 -11.82 -10.54
CA GLY A 160 -1.69 -10.90 -11.65
C GLY A 160 -0.21 -10.60 -11.89
N GLY A 161 0.16 -9.36 -12.07
CA GLY A 161 1.56 -8.91 -12.22
C GLY A 161 2.12 -8.27 -10.96
N SER A 162 1.63 -8.66 -9.75
CA SER A 162 2.02 -8.00 -8.52
C SER A 162 3.44 -8.37 -8.07
N GLN A 163 4.06 -7.47 -7.33
CA GLN A 163 5.43 -7.59 -6.88
C GLN A 163 5.54 -7.39 -5.36
N LEU A 164 6.42 -8.16 -4.71
CA LEU A 164 6.81 -7.97 -3.33
C LEU A 164 8.33 -7.81 -3.23
N HIS A 165 8.77 -6.69 -2.69
CA HIS A 165 10.15 -6.39 -2.33
C HIS A 165 10.32 -6.54 -0.82
N GLY A 166 10.87 -7.68 -0.38
CA GLY A 166 11.06 -8.01 1.03
C GLY A 166 12.52 -8.23 1.42
N ARG A 167 13.47 -7.54 0.78
CA ARG A 167 14.91 -7.66 1.11
C ARG A 167 15.23 -7.25 2.55
N ASP A 168 14.53 -6.22 3.05
CA ASP A 168 14.67 -5.69 4.40
C ASP A 168 13.68 -6.31 5.39
N PHE A 169 12.97 -7.36 4.96
CA PHE A 169 12.06 -8.12 5.78
C PHE A 169 12.57 -9.54 5.98
N SER A 170 12.44 -10.07 7.20
CA SER A 170 12.82 -11.45 7.52
C SER A 170 11.66 -12.21 8.15
N ALA A 171 11.40 -13.41 7.65
CA ALA A 171 10.47 -14.35 8.25
C ALA A 171 11.22 -15.61 8.73
N ARG A 172 10.73 -16.22 9.82
CA ARG A 172 11.21 -17.55 10.18
C ARG A 172 10.56 -18.58 9.25
N ASP A 173 9.25 -18.61 9.19
CA ASP A 173 8.49 -19.51 8.32
C ASP A 173 7.65 -18.70 7.33
N ALA A 174 7.51 -19.18 6.09
CA ALA A 174 6.67 -18.54 5.09
C ALA A 174 5.79 -19.54 4.34
N GLU A 175 4.56 -19.11 4.07
CA GLU A 175 3.66 -19.78 3.15
C GLU A 175 3.37 -18.82 1.99
N VAL A 176 3.72 -19.24 0.76
CA VAL A 176 3.65 -18.38 -0.43
C VAL A 176 2.75 -19.00 -1.47
N GLN A 177 1.80 -18.21 -1.96
CA GLN A 177 0.99 -18.56 -3.11
C GLN A 177 1.13 -17.47 -4.17
N GLY A 178 1.61 -17.84 -5.35
CA GLY A 178 1.81 -16.93 -6.48
C GLY A 178 1.13 -17.43 -7.75
N SER A 179 0.46 -16.51 -8.45
CA SER A 179 -0.16 -16.83 -9.73
C SER A 179 -0.05 -15.68 -10.72
N GLY A 180 -0.26 -15.97 -11.99
CA GLY A 180 -0.06 -14.99 -13.05
C GLY A 180 1.42 -14.75 -13.32
N GLY A 181 1.89 -13.54 -13.40
CA GLY A 181 3.30 -13.17 -13.55
C GLY A 181 3.88 -12.52 -12.30
N SER A 182 3.43 -12.93 -11.11
CA SER A 182 3.82 -12.30 -9.86
C SER A 182 5.28 -12.58 -9.48
N GLN A 183 5.90 -11.65 -8.76
CA GLN A 183 7.29 -11.77 -8.32
C GLN A 183 7.40 -11.45 -6.83
N ALA A 184 8.25 -12.18 -6.13
CA ALA A 184 8.55 -11.90 -4.72
C ALA A 184 10.03 -12.11 -4.40
N GLU A 185 10.57 -11.23 -3.55
CA GLU A 185 11.88 -11.37 -2.92
C GLU A 185 11.69 -11.46 -1.40
N LEU A 186 12.20 -12.54 -0.78
CA LEU A 186 12.00 -12.81 0.64
C LEU A 186 13.27 -13.33 1.29
N LYS A 187 13.43 -13.03 2.57
CA LYS A 187 14.43 -13.66 3.44
C LYS A 187 13.70 -14.57 4.44
N VAL A 188 13.92 -15.90 4.31
CA VAL A 188 13.28 -16.92 5.15
C VAL A 188 14.34 -17.84 5.73
N SER A 189 14.30 -18.10 7.04
CA SER A 189 15.33 -18.87 7.73
C SER A 189 14.91 -20.29 8.14
N GLY A 190 13.62 -20.57 8.26
CA GLY A 190 13.07 -21.86 8.68
C GLY A 190 12.44 -22.64 7.53
N ASN A 191 11.12 -22.68 7.46
CA ASN A 191 10.37 -23.41 6.46
C ASN A 191 9.69 -22.50 5.45
N LEU A 192 9.84 -22.83 4.17
CA LEU A 192 9.13 -22.20 3.08
C LEU A 192 8.24 -23.24 2.39
N LYS A 193 6.94 -23.00 2.33
CA LYS A 193 5.99 -23.88 1.64
C LYS A 193 5.05 -23.05 0.76
N GLY A 194 4.40 -23.70 -0.20
CA GLY A 194 3.39 -23.06 -1.02
C GLY A 194 3.29 -23.56 -2.43
N GLY A 195 2.78 -22.70 -3.31
CA GLY A 195 2.59 -23.03 -4.73
C GLY A 195 2.73 -21.81 -5.62
N LEU A 196 3.40 -21.98 -6.75
CA LEU A 196 3.56 -20.96 -7.77
C LEU A 196 3.02 -21.47 -9.11
N SER A 197 2.31 -20.63 -9.83
CA SER A 197 1.76 -20.95 -11.13
C SER A 197 1.81 -19.78 -12.11
N GLY A 198 1.70 -20.05 -13.40
CA GLY A 198 1.50 -19.02 -14.43
C GLY A 198 2.70 -18.08 -14.67
N GLY A 199 3.93 -18.53 -14.44
CA GLY A 199 5.13 -17.72 -14.67
C GLY A 199 5.57 -16.88 -13.46
N SER A 200 5.06 -17.21 -12.26
CA SER A 200 5.47 -16.54 -11.02
C SER A 200 6.91 -16.87 -10.62
N GLN A 201 7.60 -15.91 -10.04
CA GLN A 201 8.99 -16.05 -9.61
C GLN A 201 9.14 -15.70 -8.12
N LEU A 202 9.90 -16.53 -7.40
CA LEU A 202 10.19 -16.32 -5.99
C LEU A 202 11.70 -16.42 -5.75
N HIS A 203 12.31 -15.32 -5.36
CA HIS A 203 13.70 -15.26 -4.91
C HIS A 203 13.75 -15.33 -3.39
N VAL A 204 14.51 -16.32 -2.88
CA VAL A 204 14.58 -16.58 -1.43
C VAL A 204 16.02 -16.60 -0.98
N THR A 205 16.29 -15.87 0.10
CA THR A 205 17.55 -15.91 0.84
C THR A 205 17.31 -16.41 2.27
N GLY A 206 18.36 -16.71 3.03
CA GLY A 206 18.27 -17.03 4.46
C GLY A 206 18.28 -18.51 4.80
N GLY A 207 18.46 -19.41 3.84
CA GLY A 207 18.71 -20.83 4.07
C GLY A 207 17.48 -21.66 4.44
N ALA A 208 16.28 -21.24 4.07
CA ALA A 208 15.04 -21.96 4.36
C ALA A 208 14.98 -23.35 3.72
N SER A 209 14.36 -24.29 4.44
CA SER A 209 13.93 -25.57 3.85
C SER A 209 12.71 -25.33 2.97
N SER A 210 12.89 -25.42 1.64
CA SER A 210 11.84 -25.06 0.68
C SER A 210 11.06 -26.28 0.18
N ARG A 211 9.71 -26.17 0.21
CA ARG A 211 8.74 -27.10 -0.38
C ARG A 211 7.68 -26.33 -1.13
N VAL A 212 8.07 -25.75 -2.25
CA VAL A 212 7.17 -24.97 -3.09
C VAL A 212 6.90 -25.75 -4.37
N ALA A 213 5.63 -26.04 -4.63
CA ALA A 213 5.20 -26.64 -5.89
C ALA A 213 5.19 -25.58 -7.00
N THR A 214 5.72 -25.89 -8.17
CA THR A 214 5.75 -24.95 -9.30
C THR A 214 5.06 -25.54 -10.52
N SER A 215 4.35 -24.71 -11.28
CA SER A 215 3.73 -25.07 -12.55
C SER A 215 3.71 -23.89 -13.51
N GLY A 216 3.55 -24.14 -14.81
CA GLY A 216 3.32 -23.09 -15.81
C GLY A 216 4.48 -22.10 -16.00
N GLY A 217 5.73 -22.55 -15.90
CA GLY A 217 6.92 -21.70 -16.10
C GLY A 217 7.32 -20.90 -14.85
N SER A 218 6.76 -21.22 -13.69
CA SER A 218 7.13 -20.60 -12.40
C SER A 218 8.46 -21.16 -11.88
N GLY A 219 9.17 -20.36 -11.08
CA GLY A 219 10.45 -20.73 -10.51
C GLY A 219 10.67 -20.26 -9.09
N VAL A 220 11.45 -21.04 -8.32
CA VAL A 220 12.01 -20.65 -7.03
C VAL A 220 13.52 -20.60 -7.16
N PHE A 221 14.11 -19.48 -6.81
CA PHE A 221 15.55 -19.21 -6.87
C PHE A 221 16.03 -19.01 -5.43
N ASN A 222 16.99 -19.82 -5.02
CA ASN A 222 17.61 -19.74 -3.70
C ASN A 222 19.04 -19.23 -3.84
N ASP A 223 19.38 -18.18 -3.09
CA ASP A 223 20.72 -17.59 -2.98
C ASP A 223 21.35 -17.94 -1.64
#